data_4a58cf1aa82a1250a74939f7fd2a3987
#
_entry.id   4a58cf1aa82a1250a74939f7fd2a3987
#
_cell.length_a   1.000
_cell.length_b   1.000
_cell.length_c   1.000
_cell.angle_alpha   90.00
_cell.angle_beta   90.00
_cell.angle_gamma   90.00
#
_symmetry.space_group_name_H-M   'P 1'
#
loop_
_entity.id
_entity.type
_entity.pdbx_description
1 polymer ?
#
loop_
_entity_poly.entity_id
_entity_poly.type
_entity_poly.pdbx_seq_one_letter_code
_entity_poly.pdbx_strand_id
1 'polypeptide(L)'
;KLGVSAAAIAGVLQVVLTLMRADEAITPVMVILVIAEAVMLMASIVIMAVPEGLPMMNSLVQSMNTESMYKKNILVSHKAAFSDSAYMNLLFSDKTGTITEGNLSLVEFILGDGRVVDNFDHMNFIEAITLNNLAKISEGKAIGSNNMDRALLTYAIVNGKAEKVDSSKVKEINGFDSEKKCATVELIDGTVYWKGATENIIGELTHYMTEDGNVI
;
A
#
# COMPACT_ATOMS: atom_id res chain seq x y z
N LYS A 1 -25.67 -22.70 -22.42
CA LYS A 1 -26.53 -22.53 -23.62
C LYS A 1 -25.69 -22.49 -24.90
N LEU A 2 -24.64 -21.66 -24.95
CA LEU A 2 -23.80 -21.46 -26.14
C LEU A 2 -23.05 -22.74 -26.54
N GLY A 3 -22.50 -23.50 -25.60
CA GLY A 3 -21.83 -24.78 -25.85
C GLY A 3 -22.78 -25.85 -26.39
N VAL A 4 -24.00 -25.94 -25.86
CA VAL A 4 -25.02 -26.87 -26.33
C VAL A 4 -25.51 -26.52 -27.74
N SER A 5 -25.70 -25.23 -28.04
CA SER A 5 -26.08 -24.81 -29.39
C SER A 5 -24.98 -25.06 -30.41
N ALA A 6 -23.72 -24.80 -30.05
CA ALA A 6 -22.56 -25.09 -30.90
C ALA A 6 -22.40 -26.61 -31.17
N ALA A 7 -22.59 -27.46 -30.15
CA ALA A 7 -22.56 -28.89 -30.28
C ALA A 7 -23.68 -29.39 -31.24
N ALA A 8 -24.91 -28.90 -31.12
CA ALA A 8 -26.00 -29.26 -31.98
C ALA A 8 -25.74 -28.87 -33.45
N ILE A 9 -25.21 -27.67 -33.69
CA ILE A 9 -24.84 -27.20 -35.03
C ILE A 9 -23.73 -28.08 -35.62
N ALA A 10 -22.70 -28.41 -34.85
CA ALA A 10 -21.62 -29.26 -35.29
C ALA A 10 -22.08 -30.68 -35.63
N GLY A 11 -22.96 -31.25 -34.81
CA GLY A 11 -23.57 -32.57 -35.06
C GLY A 11 -24.39 -32.61 -36.33
N VAL A 12 -25.26 -31.63 -36.56
CA VAL A 12 -26.04 -31.51 -37.79
C VAL A 12 -25.12 -31.36 -39.01
N LEU A 13 -24.12 -30.51 -38.93
CA LEU A 13 -23.16 -30.30 -40.01
C LEU A 13 -22.38 -31.56 -40.32
N GLN A 14 -21.95 -32.32 -39.30
CA GLN A 14 -21.29 -33.62 -39.46
C GLN A 14 -22.17 -34.61 -40.27
N VAL A 15 -23.44 -34.77 -39.90
CA VAL A 15 -24.39 -35.64 -40.63
C VAL A 15 -24.53 -35.22 -42.08
N VAL A 16 -24.77 -33.94 -42.34
CA VAL A 16 -24.95 -33.40 -43.72
C VAL A 16 -23.69 -33.60 -44.54
N LEU A 17 -22.52 -33.29 -44.04
CA LEU A 17 -21.23 -33.43 -44.77
C LEU A 17 -20.92 -34.90 -45.06
N THR A 18 -21.17 -35.80 -44.12
CA THR A 18 -20.88 -37.23 -44.30
C THR A 18 -21.83 -37.80 -45.35
N LEU A 19 -23.09 -37.48 -45.32
CA LEU A 19 -24.06 -37.93 -46.32
C LEU A 19 -23.81 -37.33 -47.71
N MET A 20 -23.37 -36.08 -47.80
CA MET A 20 -23.01 -35.46 -49.09
C MET A 20 -21.74 -36.02 -49.74
N ARG A 21 -20.84 -36.60 -48.93
CA ARG A 21 -19.59 -37.22 -49.40
C ARG A 21 -19.72 -38.71 -49.66
N ALA A 22 -20.89 -39.32 -49.42
CA ALA A 22 -21.12 -40.71 -49.67
C ALA A 22 -21.24 -40.95 -51.19
N ASP A 23 -20.21 -41.61 -51.77
CA ASP A 23 -20.22 -42.00 -53.20
C ASP A 23 -21.00 -43.29 -53.46
N GLU A 24 -21.42 -43.99 -52.41
CA GLU A 24 -22.16 -45.27 -52.49
C GLU A 24 -23.63 -45.08 -52.07
N ALA A 25 -24.48 -46.06 -52.45
CA ALA A 25 -25.88 -46.07 -52.08
C ALA A 25 -26.05 -46.03 -50.57
N ILE A 26 -26.81 -45.06 -50.03
CA ILE A 26 -27.08 -44.85 -48.62
C ILE A 26 -27.83 -46.07 -48.06
N THR A 27 -27.15 -46.87 -47.24
CA THR A 27 -27.76 -48.02 -46.56
C THR A 27 -28.27 -47.61 -45.17
N PRO A 28 -29.33 -48.30 -44.64
CA PRO A 28 -29.82 -48.02 -43.29
C PRO A 28 -28.73 -48.12 -42.20
N VAL A 29 -27.77 -49.03 -42.37
CA VAL A 29 -26.65 -49.21 -41.43
C VAL A 29 -25.74 -47.99 -41.45
N MET A 30 -25.43 -47.43 -42.62
CA MET A 30 -24.63 -46.25 -42.78
C MET A 30 -25.26 -45.01 -42.08
N VAL A 31 -26.58 -44.85 -42.21
CA VAL A 31 -27.29 -43.75 -41.54
C VAL A 31 -27.20 -43.89 -40.02
N ILE A 32 -27.34 -45.09 -39.48
CA ILE A 32 -27.20 -45.33 -38.02
C ILE A 32 -25.79 -45.00 -37.53
N LEU A 33 -24.77 -45.39 -38.27
CA LEU A 33 -23.35 -45.11 -37.91
C LEU A 33 -23.09 -43.58 -37.93
N VAL A 34 -23.50 -42.85 -38.95
CA VAL A 34 -23.34 -41.43 -39.07
C VAL A 34 -24.03 -40.66 -37.93
N ILE A 35 -25.26 -41.09 -37.55
CA ILE A 35 -25.96 -40.52 -36.40
C ILE A 35 -25.20 -40.82 -35.10
N ALA A 36 -24.70 -42.02 -34.91
CA ALA A 36 -23.92 -42.37 -33.72
C ALA A 36 -22.65 -41.51 -33.59
N GLU A 37 -21.91 -41.34 -34.70
CA GLU A 37 -20.75 -40.44 -34.72
C GLU A 37 -21.07 -39.00 -34.40
N ALA A 38 -22.20 -38.46 -34.95
CA ALA A 38 -22.65 -37.13 -34.66
C ALA A 38 -23.04 -36.94 -33.18
N VAL A 39 -23.68 -37.95 -32.58
CA VAL A 39 -24.02 -37.94 -31.15
C VAL A 39 -22.74 -37.95 -30.28
N MET A 40 -21.76 -38.78 -30.65
CA MET A 40 -20.47 -38.80 -29.93
C MET A 40 -19.72 -37.43 -30.05
N LEU A 41 -19.74 -36.81 -31.22
CA LEU A 41 -19.17 -35.48 -31.43
C LEU A 41 -19.88 -34.42 -30.57
N MET A 42 -21.18 -34.41 -30.58
CA MET A 42 -21.98 -33.50 -29.75
C MET A 42 -21.69 -33.69 -28.27
N ALA A 43 -21.65 -34.89 -27.77
CA ALA A 43 -21.32 -35.21 -26.38
C ALA A 43 -19.90 -34.73 -26.00
N SER A 44 -18.92 -34.96 -26.89
CA SER A 44 -17.53 -34.53 -26.68
C SER A 44 -17.42 -32.99 -26.55
N ILE A 45 -18.11 -32.24 -27.42
CA ILE A 45 -18.12 -30.75 -27.37
C ILE A 45 -18.77 -30.27 -26.07
N VAL A 46 -19.87 -30.87 -25.64
CA VAL A 46 -20.54 -30.50 -24.38
C VAL A 46 -19.64 -30.80 -23.18
N ILE A 47 -19.01 -31.98 -23.16
CA ILE A 47 -18.10 -32.37 -22.07
C ILE A 47 -16.90 -31.41 -21.97
N MET A 48 -16.33 -30.96 -23.09
CA MET A 48 -15.24 -30.00 -23.12
C MET A 48 -15.67 -28.60 -22.66
N ALA A 49 -16.86 -28.17 -23.10
CA ALA A 49 -17.33 -26.80 -22.83
C ALA A 49 -17.73 -26.56 -21.36
N VAL A 50 -18.15 -27.59 -20.63
CA VAL A 50 -18.62 -27.46 -19.23
C VAL A 50 -17.46 -27.22 -18.25
N PRO A 51 -16.35 -28.00 -18.25
CA PRO A 51 -15.25 -27.77 -17.32
C PRO A 51 -14.50 -26.45 -17.56
N GLU A 52 -14.37 -26.02 -18.81
CA GLU A 52 -13.68 -24.77 -19.16
C GLU A 52 -14.46 -23.50 -18.77
N GLY A 53 -15.78 -23.61 -18.69
CA GLY A 53 -16.65 -22.49 -18.29
C GLY A 53 -16.42 -22.04 -16.84
N LEU A 54 -16.10 -22.94 -15.92
CA LEU A 54 -15.93 -22.61 -14.50
C LEU A 54 -14.66 -21.76 -14.23
N PRO A 55 -13.46 -22.11 -14.73
CA PRO A 55 -12.28 -21.28 -14.59
C PRO A 55 -12.44 -19.89 -15.25
N MET A 56 -13.07 -19.84 -16.42
CA MET A 56 -13.35 -18.60 -17.13
C MET A 56 -14.29 -17.69 -16.33
N MET A 57 -15.38 -18.24 -15.79
CA MET A 57 -16.33 -17.49 -14.95
C MET A 57 -15.66 -16.98 -13.67
N ASN A 58 -14.82 -17.81 -13.03
CA ASN A 58 -14.07 -17.38 -11.85
C ASN A 58 -13.13 -16.22 -12.17
N SER A 59 -12.37 -16.32 -13.27
CA SER A 59 -11.50 -15.23 -13.73
C SER A 59 -12.27 -13.93 -14.05
N LEU A 60 -13.44 -14.04 -14.65
CA LEU A 60 -14.31 -12.92 -14.95
C LEU A 60 -14.80 -12.23 -13.66
N VAL A 61 -15.31 -13.00 -12.71
CA VAL A 61 -15.78 -12.48 -11.41
C VAL A 61 -14.64 -11.82 -10.63
N GLN A 62 -13.45 -12.45 -10.59
CA GLN A 62 -12.29 -11.86 -9.95
C GLN A 62 -11.87 -10.53 -10.63
N SER A 63 -11.95 -10.44 -11.96
CA SER A 63 -11.66 -9.21 -12.68
C SER A 63 -12.65 -8.10 -12.37
N MET A 64 -13.96 -8.41 -12.34
CA MET A 64 -15.01 -7.46 -11.96
C MET A 64 -14.82 -6.96 -10.50
N ASN A 65 -14.49 -7.86 -9.59
CA ASN A 65 -14.19 -7.51 -8.20
C ASN A 65 -12.95 -6.61 -8.09
N THR A 66 -11.90 -6.91 -8.84
CA THR A 66 -10.69 -6.08 -8.90
C THR A 66 -11.01 -4.66 -9.38
N GLU A 67 -11.82 -4.52 -10.43
CA GLU A 67 -12.27 -3.21 -10.93
C GLU A 67 -13.10 -2.45 -9.89
N SER A 68 -14.00 -3.15 -9.19
CA SER A 68 -14.79 -2.56 -8.10
C SER A 68 -13.91 -2.05 -6.95
N MET A 69 -12.86 -2.79 -6.58
CA MET A 69 -11.91 -2.38 -5.56
C MET A 69 -11.05 -1.18 -6.02
N TYR A 70 -10.61 -1.19 -7.27
CA TYR A 70 -9.87 -0.06 -7.84
C TYR A 70 -10.67 1.25 -7.78
N LYS A 71 -11.98 1.21 -8.06
CA LYS A 71 -12.88 2.37 -7.91
C LYS A 71 -13.00 2.86 -6.45
N LYS A 72 -12.62 2.03 -5.48
CA LYS A 72 -12.54 2.38 -4.05
C LYS A 72 -11.13 2.72 -3.59
N ASN A 73 -10.20 2.99 -4.52
CA ASN A 73 -8.77 3.26 -4.27
C ASN A 73 -8.03 2.08 -3.61
N ILE A 74 -8.48 0.84 -3.82
CA ILE A 74 -7.82 -0.36 -3.33
C ILE A 74 -7.14 -1.05 -4.50
N LEU A 75 -5.80 -1.15 -4.44
CA LEU A 75 -5.00 -1.87 -5.44
C LEU A 75 -4.86 -3.34 -5.03
N VAL A 76 -5.37 -4.24 -5.86
CA VAL A 76 -5.29 -5.68 -5.65
C VAL A 76 -4.10 -6.25 -6.42
N SER A 77 -3.07 -6.72 -5.72
CA SER A 77 -1.87 -7.31 -6.31
C SER A 77 -2.11 -8.74 -6.82
N HIS A 78 -2.89 -9.53 -6.07
CA HIS A 78 -3.18 -10.93 -6.39
C HIS A 78 -4.69 -11.19 -6.42
N LYS A 79 -5.22 -11.53 -7.60
CA LYS A 79 -6.66 -11.75 -7.79
C LYS A 79 -7.19 -12.94 -6.96
N ALA A 80 -6.38 -13.97 -6.74
CA ALA A 80 -6.76 -15.13 -5.92
C ALA A 80 -7.06 -14.76 -4.45
N ALA A 81 -6.51 -13.65 -3.95
CA ALA A 81 -6.72 -13.17 -2.58
C ALA A 81 -8.21 -12.89 -2.26
N PHE A 82 -9.05 -12.63 -3.26
CA PHE A 82 -10.50 -12.51 -3.03
C PHE A 82 -11.12 -13.80 -2.50
N SER A 83 -10.73 -14.94 -3.10
CA SER A 83 -11.24 -16.24 -2.65
C SER A 83 -10.74 -16.59 -1.26
N ASP A 84 -9.46 -16.31 -0.99
CA ASP A 84 -8.83 -16.59 0.29
C ASP A 84 -9.39 -15.69 1.40
N SER A 85 -9.64 -14.42 1.11
CA SER A 85 -10.20 -13.47 2.07
C SER A 85 -11.63 -13.82 2.52
N ALA A 86 -12.39 -14.54 1.69
CA ALA A 86 -13.73 -15.01 2.07
C ALA A 86 -13.71 -16.06 3.20
N TYR A 87 -12.59 -16.74 3.40
CA TYR A 87 -12.40 -17.74 4.47
C TYR A 87 -11.66 -17.18 5.69
N MET A 88 -11.30 -15.90 5.66
CA MET A 88 -10.59 -15.26 6.76
C MET A 88 -11.49 -15.15 7.99
N ASN A 89 -11.02 -15.69 9.12
CA ASN A 89 -11.69 -15.62 10.40
C ASN A 89 -10.86 -14.87 11.46
N LEU A 90 -9.64 -14.45 11.12
CA LEU A 90 -8.75 -13.70 11.98
C LEU A 90 -7.97 -12.69 11.15
N LEU A 91 -7.96 -11.43 11.58
CA LEU A 91 -7.26 -10.34 10.95
C LEU A 91 -6.27 -9.70 11.91
N PHE A 92 -4.99 -9.68 11.55
CA PHE A 92 -3.97 -8.86 12.20
C PHE A 92 -3.80 -7.57 11.42
N SER A 93 -3.91 -6.45 12.09
CA SER A 93 -3.72 -5.13 11.47
C SER A 93 -2.69 -4.32 12.23
N ASP A 94 -1.81 -3.63 11.51
CA ASP A 94 -1.00 -2.59 12.11
C ASP A 94 -1.90 -1.38 12.47
N LYS A 95 -1.50 -0.65 13.51
CA LYS A 95 -2.24 0.53 13.97
C LYS A 95 -1.91 1.76 13.14
N THR A 96 -0.62 2.07 13.05
CA THR A 96 -0.14 3.38 12.55
C THR A 96 -0.13 3.44 11.03
N GLY A 97 -0.89 4.37 10.45
CA GLY A 97 -1.03 4.50 8.99
C GLY A 97 -1.98 3.47 8.35
N THR A 98 -2.58 2.56 9.15
CA THR A 98 -3.58 1.57 8.70
C THR A 98 -4.92 1.85 9.35
N ILE A 99 -5.01 1.80 10.69
CA ILE A 99 -6.22 2.17 11.44
C ILE A 99 -6.26 3.69 11.68
N THR A 100 -5.09 4.31 11.86
CA THR A 100 -4.93 5.75 12.01
C THR A 100 -4.38 6.36 10.72
N GLU A 101 -4.54 7.65 10.53
CA GLU A 101 -4.03 8.38 9.37
C GLU A 101 -2.49 8.46 9.34
N GLY A 102 -1.81 8.07 10.43
CA GLY A 102 -0.36 8.13 10.55
C GLY A 102 0.21 9.56 10.62
N ASN A 103 -0.66 10.56 10.74
CA ASN A 103 -0.26 11.95 10.94
C ASN A 103 0.04 12.18 12.41
N LEU A 104 1.22 12.72 12.70
CA LEU A 104 1.64 13.13 14.03
C LEU A 104 1.50 14.65 14.16
N SER A 105 1.19 15.10 15.36
CA SER A 105 1.22 16.52 15.74
C SER A 105 1.82 16.67 17.13
N LEU A 106 2.49 17.80 17.38
CA LEU A 106 2.93 18.15 18.71
C LEU A 106 1.73 18.67 19.49
N VAL A 107 1.51 18.11 20.67
CA VAL A 107 0.37 18.44 21.54
C VAL A 107 0.83 19.20 22.77
N GLU A 108 1.93 18.75 23.39
CA GLU A 108 2.48 19.32 24.61
C GLU A 108 4.00 19.12 24.67
N PHE A 109 4.67 19.88 25.51
CA PHE A 109 6.10 19.78 25.76
C PHE A 109 6.35 19.55 27.24
N ILE A 110 7.23 18.63 27.55
CA ILE A 110 7.71 18.38 28.91
C ILE A 110 9.13 18.96 28.99
N LEU A 111 9.30 19.98 29.81
CA LEU A 111 10.61 20.61 30.03
C LEU A 111 11.47 19.75 30.95
N GLY A 112 12.78 20.06 31.04
CA GLY A 112 13.72 19.30 31.85
C GLY A 112 13.43 19.32 33.36
N ASP A 113 12.67 20.30 33.84
CA ASP A 113 12.18 20.37 35.22
C ASP A 113 10.85 19.64 35.46
N GLY A 114 10.33 18.95 34.42
CA GLY A 114 9.07 18.20 34.48
C GLY A 114 7.80 19.04 34.26
N ARG A 115 7.90 20.34 34.05
CA ARG A 115 6.73 21.15 33.71
C ARG A 115 6.22 20.83 32.33
N VAL A 116 4.90 20.83 32.19
CA VAL A 116 4.21 20.62 30.91
C VAL A 116 3.75 21.97 30.39
N VAL A 117 4.06 22.26 29.14
CA VAL A 117 3.63 23.50 28.46
C VAL A 117 3.01 23.13 27.10
N ASP A 118 1.99 23.90 26.70
CA ASP A 118 1.27 23.65 25.43
C ASP A 118 2.04 24.18 24.22
N ASN A 119 2.97 25.08 24.43
CA ASN A 119 3.78 25.70 23.37
C ASN A 119 5.20 25.96 23.87
N PHE A 120 6.19 25.62 23.03
CA PHE A 120 7.59 25.90 23.30
C PHE A 120 8.28 26.33 22.00
N ASP A 121 8.36 27.62 21.76
CA ASP A 121 8.81 28.20 20.49
C ASP A 121 10.14 28.95 20.58
N HIS A 122 10.97 28.62 21.60
CA HIS A 122 12.30 29.18 21.75
C HIS A 122 13.19 28.91 20.55
N MET A 123 14.01 29.89 20.11
CA MET A 123 14.76 29.78 18.86
C MET A 123 15.72 28.59 18.82
N ASN A 124 16.40 28.26 19.92
CA ASN A 124 17.31 27.09 19.95
C ASN A 124 16.57 25.77 19.71
N PHE A 125 15.34 25.64 20.25
CA PHE A 125 14.49 24.49 20.01
C PHE A 125 14.03 24.44 18.54
N ILE A 126 13.57 25.56 18.02
CA ILE A 126 13.14 25.66 16.60
C ILE A 126 14.30 25.36 15.65
N GLU A 127 15.50 25.87 15.94
CA GLU A 127 16.72 25.56 15.17
C GLU A 127 17.04 24.07 15.23
N ALA A 128 17.01 23.45 16.41
CA ALA A 128 17.25 22.02 16.58
C ALA A 128 16.28 21.15 15.79
N ILE A 129 14.97 21.41 15.89
CA ILE A 129 13.96 20.59 15.18
C ILE A 129 13.91 20.86 13.67
N THR A 130 14.41 22.01 13.21
CA THR A 130 14.48 22.37 11.79
C THR A 130 15.73 21.78 11.14
N LEU A 131 16.89 21.90 11.78
CA LEU A 131 18.16 21.43 11.23
C LEU A 131 18.35 19.91 11.41
N ASN A 132 17.95 19.35 12.55
CA ASN A 132 17.99 17.90 12.78
C ASN A 132 16.71 17.25 12.20
N ASN A 133 16.51 17.39 10.89
CA ASN A 133 15.30 17.00 10.21
C ASN A 133 15.59 16.58 8.77
N LEU A 134 15.02 15.46 8.33
CA LEU A 134 15.13 14.98 6.95
C LEU A 134 13.95 15.44 6.06
N ALA A 135 12.89 16.00 6.66
CA ALA A 135 11.81 16.62 5.91
C ALA A 135 12.28 17.99 5.36
N LYS A 136 11.66 18.41 4.27
CA LYS A 136 11.95 19.68 3.60
C LYS A 136 10.70 20.55 3.52
N ILE A 137 10.90 21.86 3.46
CA ILE A 137 9.81 22.81 3.21
C ILE A 137 9.58 22.90 1.70
N SER A 138 8.35 22.67 1.26
CA SER A 138 7.91 22.89 -0.11
C SER A 138 6.53 23.51 -0.10
N GLU A 139 6.38 24.65 -0.76
CA GLU A 139 5.12 25.40 -0.82
C GLU A 139 4.50 25.69 0.58
N GLY A 140 5.35 26.00 1.57
CA GLY A 140 4.91 26.27 2.94
C GLY A 140 4.48 25.04 3.75
N LYS A 141 4.73 23.83 3.26
CA LYS A 141 4.41 22.56 3.92
C LYS A 141 5.65 21.71 4.16
N ALA A 142 5.65 20.93 5.24
CA ALA A 142 6.67 19.94 5.50
C ALA A 142 6.44 18.67 4.66
N ILE A 143 7.40 18.31 3.82
CA ILE A 143 7.36 17.11 2.96
C ILE A 143 8.52 16.18 3.32
N GLY A 144 8.24 14.90 3.55
CA GLY A 144 9.24 13.89 3.90
C GLY A 144 8.58 12.55 4.18
N SER A 145 9.39 11.49 4.20
CA SER A 145 8.92 10.12 4.47
C SER A 145 8.67 9.85 5.96
N ASN A 146 9.41 10.51 6.84
CA ASN A 146 9.29 10.32 8.29
C ASN A 146 8.19 11.22 8.86
N ASN A 147 7.21 10.61 9.52
CA ASN A 147 6.06 11.31 10.10
C ASN A 147 6.45 12.23 11.27
N MET A 148 7.43 11.81 12.09
CA MET A 148 7.94 12.63 13.20
C MET A 148 8.64 13.87 12.68
N ASP A 149 9.50 13.72 11.68
CA ASP A 149 10.22 14.83 11.06
C ASP A 149 9.25 15.83 10.43
N ARG A 150 8.21 15.35 9.75
CA ARG A 150 7.16 16.23 9.22
C ARG A 150 6.41 16.98 10.32
N ALA A 151 6.08 16.31 11.43
CA ALA A 151 5.37 16.92 12.54
C ALA A 151 6.19 18.04 13.19
N LEU A 152 7.46 17.79 13.47
CA LEU A 152 8.39 18.76 14.04
C LEU A 152 8.57 19.98 13.11
N LEU A 153 8.80 19.72 11.82
CA LEU A 153 8.98 20.80 10.86
C LEU A 153 7.69 21.60 10.63
N THR A 154 6.52 20.92 10.62
CA THR A 154 5.21 21.60 10.55
C THR A 154 5.03 22.54 11.74
N TYR A 155 5.40 22.12 12.94
CA TYR A 155 5.35 22.97 14.12
C TYR A 155 6.21 24.24 13.95
N ALA A 156 7.46 24.09 13.46
CA ALA A 156 8.34 25.24 13.22
C ALA A 156 7.79 26.18 12.13
N ILE A 157 7.13 25.65 11.10
CA ILE A 157 6.47 26.43 10.04
C ILE A 157 5.28 27.22 10.60
N VAL A 158 4.38 26.55 11.34
CA VAL A 158 3.17 27.17 11.91
C VAL A 158 3.52 28.32 12.85
N ASN A 159 4.60 28.19 13.61
CA ASN A 159 5.11 29.27 14.47
C ASN A 159 5.85 30.39 13.70
N GLY A 160 5.94 30.28 12.37
CA GLY A 160 6.57 31.30 11.52
C GLY A 160 8.06 31.50 11.77
N LYS A 161 8.75 30.51 12.32
CA LYS A 161 10.16 30.59 12.69
C LYS A 161 11.07 29.68 11.85
N ALA A 162 10.54 28.69 11.14
CA ALA A 162 11.32 27.78 10.32
C ALA A 162 12.17 28.49 9.26
N GLU A 163 11.62 29.51 8.60
CA GLU A 163 12.32 30.28 7.56
C GLU A 163 13.46 31.17 8.11
N LYS A 164 13.50 31.40 9.42
CA LYS A 164 14.55 32.19 10.09
C LYS A 164 15.78 31.36 10.41
N VAL A 165 15.69 30.05 10.25
CA VAL A 165 16.78 29.11 10.55
C VAL A 165 17.74 29.05 9.37
N ASP A 166 19.02 29.32 9.64
CA ASP A 166 20.06 29.30 8.63
C ASP A 166 20.62 27.87 8.45
N SER A 167 20.19 27.21 7.40
CA SER A 167 20.64 25.85 7.05
C SER A 167 22.11 25.79 6.61
N SER A 168 22.75 26.91 6.27
CA SER A 168 24.16 26.94 5.89
C SER A 168 25.11 26.63 7.05
N LYS A 169 24.63 26.71 8.29
CA LYS A 169 25.38 26.37 9.51
C LYS A 169 25.61 24.86 9.67
N VAL A 170 24.89 24.01 8.94
CA VAL A 170 24.98 22.56 9.07
C VAL A 170 26.30 22.07 8.48
N LYS A 171 27.09 21.38 9.29
CA LYS A 171 28.32 20.72 8.90
C LYS A 171 28.05 19.27 8.47
N GLU A 172 27.32 18.52 9.29
CA GLU A 172 27.03 17.11 9.06
C GLU A 172 25.67 16.72 9.62
N ILE A 173 24.92 15.88 8.89
CA ILE A 173 23.65 15.29 9.33
C ILE A 173 23.82 13.79 9.43
N ASN A 174 23.65 13.23 10.62
CA ASN A 174 23.57 11.80 10.84
C ASN A 174 22.10 11.43 11.07
N GLY A 175 21.52 10.75 10.08
CA GLY A 175 20.14 10.29 10.12
C GLY A 175 19.87 9.34 11.29
N PHE A 176 18.61 8.94 11.46
CA PHE A 176 18.23 8.06 12.56
C PHE A 176 18.95 6.71 12.47
N ASP A 177 19.69 6.39 13.53
CA ASP A 177 20.35 5.12 13.77
C ASP A 177 19.48 4.27 14.70
N SER A 178 19.08 3.09 14.24
CA SER A 178 18.18 2.20 14.97
C SER A 178 18.85 1.52 16.18
N GLU A 179 20.19 1.39 16.20
CA GLU A 179 20.92 0.85 17.33
C GLU A 179 21.08 1.90 18.43
N LYS A 180 21.45 3.12 18.05
CA LYS A 180 21.59 4.26 18.95
C LYS A 180 20.26 4.92 19.29
N LYS A 181 19.21 4.64 18.51
CA LYS A 181 17.86 5.24 18.60
C LYS A 181 17.86 6.76 18.62
N CYS A 182 18.79 7.36 17.92
CA CYS A 182 18.90 8.82 17.81
C CYS A 182 19.34 9.26 16.42
N ALA A 183 19.09 10.53 16.12
CA ALA A 183 19.62 11.27 14.98
C ALA A 183 20.37 12.49 15.49
N THR A 184 21.44 12.90 14.82
CA THR A 184 22.24 14.06 15.21
C THR A 184 22.50 14.97 14.02
N VAL A 185 22.65 16.26 14.30
CA VAL A 185 23.19 17.23 13.35
C VAL A 185 24.30 18.01 14.04
N GLU A 186 25.45 18.10 13.39
CA GLU A 186 26.59 18.90 13.82
C GLU A 186 26.60 20.23 13.04
N LEU A 187 26.75 21.34 13.77
CA LEU A 187 26.90 22.66 13.18
C LEU A 187 28.39 23.02 13.03
N ILE A 188 28.67 24.03 12.21
CA ILE A 188 30.03 24.52 11.93
C ILE A 188 30.72 25.04 13.20
N ASP A 189 29.97 25.59 14.15
CA ASP A 189 30.46 26.11 15.43
C ASP A 189 30.73 25.02 16.48
N GLY A 190 30.49 23.74 16.12
CA GLY A 190 30.69 22.59 17.01
C GLY A 190 29.45 22.23 17.84
N THR A 191 28.32 22.96 17.72
CA THR A 191 27.06 22.60 18.38
C THR A 191 26.52 21.30 17.76
N VAL A 192 26.05 20.39 18.60
CA VAL A 192 25.42 19.14 18.16
C VAL A 192 24.01 19.06 18.72
N TYR A 193 23.02 18.98 17.85
CA TYR A 193 21.62 18.71 18.23
C TYR A 193 21.31 17.22 18.13
N TRP A 194 20.81 16.66 19.21
CA TRP A 194 20.41 15.26 19.31
C TRP A 194 18.90 15.14 19.35
N LYS A 195 18.35 14.21 18.57
CA LYS A 195 16.93 13.86 18.56
C LYS A 195 16.80 12.36 18.64
N GLY A 196 16.11 11.83 19.66
CA GLY A 196 15.99 10.37 19.82
C GLY A 196 15.18 9.97 21.04
N ALA A 197 15.30 8.69 21.37
CA ALA A 197 14.63 8.10 22.53
C ALA A 197 15.17 8.70 23.83
N THR A 198 14.27 9.12 24.70
CA THR A 198 14.61 9.82 25.95
C THR A 198 15.55 8.97 26.83
N GLU A 199 15.29 7.67 26.92
CA GLU A 199 16.12 6.74 27.71
C GLU A 199 17.59 6.67 27.26
N ASN A 200 17.87 7.01 26.00
CA ASN A 200 19.23 6.97 25.46
C ASN A 200 19.96 8.33 25.56
N ILE A 201 19.22 9.41 25.79
CA ILE A 201 19.76 10.77 25.81
C ILE A 201 19.85 11.32 27.24
N ILE A 202 18.86 11.00 28.08
CA ILE A 202 18.70 11.64 29.40
C ILE A 202 19.90 11.46 30.32
N GLY A 203 20.62 10.35 30.20
CA GLY A 203 21.82 10.06 31.01
C GLY A 203 23.02 10.97 30.71
N GLU A 204 23.05 11.58 29.54
CA GLU A 204 24.12 12.48 29.09
C GLU A 204 23.81 13.96 29.39
N LEU A 205 22.57 14.26 29.82
CA LEU A 205 22.14 15.63 30.06
C LEU A 205 22.66 16.13 31.41
N THR A 206 23.25 17.31 31.43
CA THR A 206 23.73 17.99 32.65
C THR A 206 22.95 19.27 32.95
N HIS A 207 22.25 19.80 31.98
CA HIS A 207 21.47 21.04 32.08
C HIS A 207 20.16 20.88 31.34
N TYR A 208 19.19 21.73 31.66
CA TYR A 208 17.94 21.80 30.92
C TYR A 208 17.56 23.26 30.61
N MET A 209 16.72 23.43 29.61
CA MET A 209 16.21 24.75 29.22
C MET A 209 14.84 24.99 29.88
N THR A 210 14.71 26.13 30.53
CA THR A 210 13.42 26.61 31.12
C THR A 210 12.51 27.13 30.02
N GLU A 211 11.23 27.38 30.38
CA GLU A 211 10.25 27.98 29.49
C GLU A 211 10.71 29.35 28.94
N ASP A 212 11.40 30.15 29.74
CA ASP A 212 11.97 31.45 29.34
C ASP A 212 13.25 31.30 28.47
N GLY A 213 13.69 30.10 28.19
CA GLY A 213 14.89 29.84 27.40
C GLY A 213 16.22 29.91 28.16
N ASN A 214 16.18 30.06 29.48
CA ASN A 214 17.39 30.01 30.30
C ASN A 214 17.88 28.58 30.47
N VAL A 215 19.19 28.36 30.47
CA VAL A 215 19.82 27.05 30.72
C VAL A 215 20.22 26.97 32.19
N ILE A 216 19.77 25.95 32.89
CA ILE A 216 20.00 25.71 34.31
C ILE A 216 20.67 24.35 34.51
#